data_d2f6ec33f6a38825c202b3024a5e6e5d
#
_entry.id   d2f6ec33f6a38825c202b3024a5e6e5d
#
_cell.length_a   1.000
_cell.length_b   1.000
_cell.length_c   1.000
_cell.angle_alpha   90.00
_cell.angle_beta   90.00
_cell.angle_gamma   90.00
#
_symmetry.space_group_name_H-M   'P 1'
#
loop_
_entity.id
_entity.type
_entity.pdbx_description
1 polymer ?
#
loop_
_entity_poly.entity_id
_entity_poly.type
_entity_poly.pdbx_seq_one_letter_code
_entity_poly.pdbx_strand_id
1 'polypeptide(L)'
;MDAVDRERMSWRRGALGELLTTEILKSLPDSYVVISDVTKKLGNIDQVVVGPTGVYVIDVKNWKGTVKADGKGEVLLNGKPPDKAAIKNMLGAVMDFQNKLKALTENDYFVRGLLVFPSADVEADFGSTRHIRCLRDDRRVDYIQNKTFTQSMSSDDIERVTTGTLQLAGMDKRFANIKITL
;
A
#
# COMPACT_ATOMS: atom_id res chain seq x y z
N MET A 1 -24.74 17.02 13.99
CA MET A 1 -23.29 16.69 13.81
C MET A 1 -22.74 17.67 12.79
N ASP A 2 -21.90 18.58 13.22
CA ASP A 2 -21.38 19.64 12.36
C ASP A 2 -20.25 19.15 11.42
N ALA A 3 -19.74 20.01 10.54
CA ALA A 3 -18.70 19.67 9.56
C ALA A 3 -17.39 19.28 10.26
N VAL A 4 -17.07 19.95 11.39
CA VAL A 4 -15.84 19.71 12.18
C VAL A 4 -15.90 18.33 12.86
N ASP A 5 -17.06 17.93 13.36
CA ASP A 5 -17.25 16.61 13.97
C ASP A 5 -17.12 15.50 12.94
N ARG A 6 -17.64 15.70 11.72
CA ARG A 6 -17.51 14.76 10.60
C ARG A 6 -16.05 14.61 10.18
N GLU A 7 -15.32 15.70 10.10
CA GLU A 7 -13.90 15.70 9.74
C GLU A 7 -13.06 14.99 10.80
N ARG A 8 -13.26 15.30 12.09
CA ARG A 8 -12.59 14.60 13.21
C ARG A 8 -12.86 13.10 13.22
N MET A 9 -14.11 12.69 12.96
CA MET A 9 -14.45 11.26 12.90
C MET A 9 -13.85 10.57 11.67
N SER A 10 -13.67 11.27 10.56
CA SER A 10 -12.99 10.77 9.37
C SER A 10 -11.51 10.55 9.65
N TRP A 11 -10.84 11.53 10.26
CA TRP A 11 -9.42 11.40 10.67
C TRP A 11 -9.19 10.26 11.65
N ARG A 12 -10.02 10.12 12.68
CA ARG A 12 -9.92 9.01 13.65
C ARG A 12 -10.09 7.65 13.00
N ARG A 13 -11.00 7.54 12.03
CA ARG A 13 -11.20 6.29 11.28
C ARG A 13 -10.02 5.95 10.37
N GLY A 14 -9.44 6.95 9.71
CA GLY A 14 -8.23 6.80 8.91
C GLY A 14 -7.08 6.27 9.76
N ALA A 15 -6.76 6.95 10.86
CA ALA A 15 -5.69 6.56 11.78
C ALA A 15 -5.87 5.15 12.36
N LEU A 16 -7.10 4.76 12.71
CA LEU A 16 -7.37 3.40 13.20
C LEU A 16 -7.16 2.35 12.10
N GLY A 17 -7.56 2.63 10.88
CA GLY A 17 -7.31 1.75 9.73
C GLY A 17 -5.82 1.53 9.49
N GLU A 18 -5.03 2.59 9.48
CA GLU A 18 -3.58 2.53 9.31
C GLU A 18 -2.90 1.75 10.44
N LEU A 19 -3.32 1.96 11.70
CA LEU A 19 -2.78 1.23 12.85
C LEU A 19 -3.04 -0.27 12.76
N LEU A 20 -4.27 -0.67 12.46
CA LEU A 20 -4.64 -2.08 12.27
C LEU A 20 -3.84 -2.70 11.13
N THR A 21 -3.65 -1.96 10.05
CA THR A 21 -2.87 -2.39 8.89
C THR A 21 -1.40 -2.63 9.24
N THR A 22 -0.82 -1.76 10.03
CA THR A 22 0.57 -1.91 10.50
C THR A 22 0.75 -3.15 11.37
N GLU A 23 -0.17 -3.43 12.29
CA GLU A 23 -0.11 -4.62 13.15
C GLU A 23 -0.17 -5.93 12.33
N ILE A 24 -1.04 -6.01 11.33
CA ILE A 24 -1.13 -7.21 10.48
C ILE A 24 0.17 -7.45 9.71
N LEU A 25 0.81 -6.40 9.20
CA LEU A 25 2.08 -6.53 8.47
C LEU A 25 3.26 -6.98 9.37
N LYS A 26 3.16 -6.84 10.69
CA LYS A 26 4.16 -7.39 11.62
C LYS A 26 4.24 -8.91 11.59
N SER A 27 3.22 -9.60 11.08
CA SER A 27 3.23 -11.06 10.91
C SER A 27 4.03 -11.55 9.70
N LEU A 28 4.46 -10.64 8.81
CA LEU A 28 5.35 -11.00 7.71
C LEU A 28 6.68 -11.53 8.24
N PRO A 29 7.31 -12.51 7.56
CA PRO A 29 8.64 -13.00 7.90
C PRO A 29 9.70 -11.89 7.96
N ASP A 30 10.80 -12.14 8.65
CA ASP A 30 11.90 -11.20 8.83
C ASP A 30 12.61 -10.80 7.53
N SER A 31 12.42 -11.59 6.48
CA SER A 31 12.89 -11.25 5.13
C SER A 31 12.12 -10.10 4.46
N TYR A 32 11.07 -9.58 5.10
CA TYR A 32 10.30 -8.44 4.63
C TYR A 32 10.58 -7.21 5.47
N VAL A 33 10.77 -6.08 4.80
CA VAL A 33 10.88 -4.76 5.40
C VAL A 33 9.57 -4.02 5.23
N VAL A 34 9.02 -3.49 6.31
CA VAL A 34 7.80 -2.66 6.30
C VAL A 34 8.18 -1.25 6.69
N ILE A 35 7.89 -0.28 5.83
CA ILE A 35 8.14 1.14 6.05
C ILE A 35 6.78 1.84 6.13
N SER A 36 6.47 2.38 7.30
CA SER A 36 5.21 3.09 7.58
C SER A 36 5.43 4.61 7.65
N ASP A 37 4.35 5.37 7.79
CA ASP A 37 4.36 6.83 7.92
C ASP A 37 5.00 7.58 6.74
N VAL A 38 4.89 7.04 5.54
CA VAL A 38 5.46 7.59 4.31
C VAL A 38 4.55 8.61 3.62
N THR A 39 3.28 8.70 4.02
CA THR A 39 2.22 9.51 3.38
C THR A 39 2.61 10.97 3.19
N LYS A 40 3.32 11.58 4.13
CA LYS A 40 3.72 12.99 4.06
C LYS A 40 4.59 13.32 2.83
N LYS A 41 5.34 12.37 2.34
CA LYS A 41 6.29 12.53 1.22
C LYS A 41 5.88 11.77 -0.04
N LEU A 42 5.20 10.64 0.14
CA LEU A 42 4.81 9.75 -0.95
C LEU A 42 3.31 9.86 -1.34
N GLY A 43 2.61 10.86 -0.80
CA GLY A 43 1.22 11.15 -1.18
C GLY A 43 0.24 10.09 -0.70
N ASN A 44 -0.42 9.38 -1.64
CA ASN A 44 -1.44 8.37 -1.31
C ASN A 44 -0.85 7.00 -0.94
N ILE A 45 0.40 6.93 -0.51
CA ILE A 45 1.03 5.70 -0.05
C ILE A 45 1.13 5.75 1.47
N ASP A 46 0.47 4.83 2.17
CA ASP A 46 0.52 4.74 3.62
C ASP A 46 1.72 3.92 4.10
N GLN A 47 2.02 2.83 3.37
CA GLN A 47 3.09 1.90 3.71
C GLN A 47 3.77 1.37 2.45
N VAL A 48 5.05 1.04 2.59
CA VAL A 48 5.83 0.31 1.59
C VAL A 48 6.31 -1.00 2.20
N VAL A 49 6.12 -2.10 1.50
CA VAL A 49 6.63 -3.43 1.87
C VAL A 49 7.61 -3.88 0.82
N VAL A 50 8.79 -4.28 1.25
CA VAL A 50 9.88 -4.78 0.39
C VAL A 50 10.29 -6.16 0.86
N GLY A 51 10.35 -7.13 -0.01
CA GLY A 51 10.74 -8.49 0.36
C GLY A 51 11.05 -9.38 -0.83
N PRO A 52 11.32 -10.67 -0.60
CA PRO A 52 11.73 -11.60 -1.66
C PRO A 52 10.73 -11.72 -2.81
N THR A 53 9.46 -11.40 -2.55
CA THR A 53 8.36 -11.51 -3.55
C THR A 53 8.12 -10.22 -4.32
N GLY A 54 8.79 -9.12 -3.97
CA GLY A 54 8.67 -7.85 -4.70
C GLY A 54 8.54 -6.62 -3.82
N VAL A 55 8.12 -5.53 -4.46
CA VAL A 55 7.87 -4.21 -3.86
C VAL A 55 6.39 -3.91 -3.92
N TYR A 56 5.82 -3.62 -2.75
CA TYR A 56 4.40 -3.32 -2.59
C TYR A 56 4.22 -1.95 -1.95
N VAL A 57 3.38 -1.13 -2.52
CA VAL A 57 2.91 0.11 -1.91
C VAL A 57 1.44 -0.07 -1.52
N ILE A 58 1.09 0.37 -0.33
CA ILE A 58 -0.22 0.11 0.28
C ILE A 58 -0.91 1.44 0.56
N ASP A 59 -2.16 1.53 0.15
CA ASP A 59 -3.09 2.61 0.48
C ASP A 59 -4.31 1.99 1.16
N VAL A 60 -4.60 2.42 2.38
CA VAL A 60 -5.67 1.89 3.23
C VAL A 60 -6.92 2.75 3.10
N LYS A 61 -8.02 2.14 2.66
CA LYS A 61 -9.32 2.77 2.54
C LYS A 61 -10.26 2.25 3.62
N ASN A 62 -10.38 2.97 4.73
CA ASN A 62 -11.27 2.59 5.84
C ASN A 62 -12.75 2.93 5.51
N TRP A 63 -13.20 2.38 4.37
CA TRP A 63 -14.59 2.51 3.93
C TRP A 63 -15.48 1.48 4.63
N LYS A 64 -16.77 1.81 4.72
CA LYS A 64 -17.81 0.90 5.25
C LYS A 64 -18.80 0.54 4.14
N GLY A 65 -19.17 -0.73 4.10
CA GLY A 65 -20.10 -1.27 3.11
C GLY A 65 -19.43 -2.20 2.14
N THR A 66 -19.97 -2.34 0.94
CA THR A 66 -19.51 -3.28 -0.06
C THR A 66 -18.68 -2.59 -1.14
N VAL A 67 -17.48 -3.09 -1.39
CA VAL A 67 -16.59 -2.65 -2.47
C VAL A 67 -16.57 -3.70 -3.56
N LYS A 68 -16.78 -3.27 -4.81
CA LYS A 68 -16.71 -4.13 -5.99
C LYS A 68 -16.16 -3.39 -7.21
N ALA A 69 -15.75 -4.15 -8.22
CA ALA A 69 -15.30 -3.57 -9.49
C ALA A 69 -16.47 -2.95 -10.26
N ASP A 70 -16.24 -1.84 -10.94
CA ASP A 70 -17.21 -1.18 -11.82
C ASP A 70 -17.24 -1.79 -13.24
N GLY A 71 -16.34 -2.74 -13.53
CA GLY A 71 -16.18 -3.34 -14.87
C GLY A 71 -15.46 -2.44 -15.89
N LYS A 72 -15.03 -1.23 -15.48
CA LYS A 72 -14.35 -0.25 -16.34
C LYS A 72 -12.97 0.15 -15.81
N GLY A 73 -12.51 -0.51 -14.75
CA GLY A 73 -11.19 -0.28 -14.17
C GLY A 73 -11.18 0.57 -12.90
N GLU A 74 -12.35 0.77 -12.27
CA GLU A 74 -12.48 1.50 -11.01
C GLU A 74 -13.32 0.69 -10.00
N VAL A 75 -13.43 1.18 -8.79
CA VAL A 75 -14.24 0.59 -7.72
C VAL A 75 -15.58 1.30 -7.55
N LEU A 76 -16.58 0.55 -7.10
CA LEU A 76 -17.83 1.07 -6.57
C LEU A 76 -17.89 0.83 -5.06
N LEU A 77 -18.36 1.80 -4.30
CA LEU A 77 -18.72 1.67 -2.91
C LEU A 77 -20.23 1.69 -2.76
N ASN A 78 -20.82 0.61 -2.25
CA ASN A 78 -22.26 0.45 -2.15
C ASN A 78 -23.01 0.69 -3.50
N GLY A 79 -22.40 0.23 -4.57
CA GLY A 79 -22.94 0.35 -5.93
C GLY A 79 -22.78 1.73 -6.59
N LYS A 80 -22.10 2.68 -5.94
CA LYS A 80 -21.88 4.04 -6.46
C LYS A 80 -20.39 4.35 -6.59
N PRO A 81 -19.99 5.17 -7.58
CA PRO A 81 -18.62 5.67 -7.65
C PRO A 81 -18.26 6.43 -6.37
N PRO A 82 -17.06 6.24 -5.81
CA PRO A 82 -16.54 7.05 -4.72
C PRO A 82 -16.23 8.48 -5.22
N ASP A 83 -16.10 9.43 -4.29
CA ASP A 83 -15.81 10.84 -4.61
C ASP A 83 -14.50 11.01 -5.39
N LYS A 84 -13.56 10.13 -5.19
CA LYS A 84 -12.27 10.11 -5.88
C LYS A 84 -12.02 8.73 -6.49
N ALA A 85 -11.53 8.71 -7.73
CA ALA A 85 -11.13 7.49 -8.44
C ALA A 85 -9.97 6.80 -7.72
N ALA A 86 -10.26 5.75 -6.95
CA ALA A 86 -9.30 5.16 -6.04
C ALA A 86 -8.19 4.42 -6.79
N ILE A 87 -8.56 3.62 -7.81
CA ILE A 87 -7.59 2.85 -8.59
C ILE A 87 -6.72 3.78 -9.45
N LYS A 88 -7.32 4.77 -10.12
CA LYS A 88 -6.57 5.74 -10.92
C LYS A 88 -5.56 6.53 -10.07
N ASN A 89 -5.96 6.98 -8.89
CA ASN A 89 -5.08 7.71 -7.99
C ASN A 89 -3.93 6.83 -7.47
N MET A 90 -4.25 5.59 -7.10
CA MET A 90 -3.24 4.62 -6.66
C MET A 90 -2.26 4.28 -7.80
N LEU A 91 -2.75 4.09 -9.02
CA LEU A 91 -1.88 3.85 -10.16
C LEU A 91 -0.91 5.02 -10.40
N GLY A 92 -1.39 6.26 -10.31
CA GLY A 92 -0.53 7.44 -10.38
C GLY A 92 0.57 7.43 -9.32
N ALA A 93 0.22 7.14 -8.07
CA ALA A 93 1.18 7.06 -6.97
C ALA A 93 2.21 5.93 -7.17
N VAL A 94 1.76 4.75 -7.62
CA VAL A 94 2.65 3.61 -7.94
C VAL A 94 3.65 3.97 -9.02
N MET A 95 3.19 4.56 -10.12
CA MET A 95 4.06 4.91 -11.25
C MET A 95 5.05 6.03 -10.87
N ASP A 96 4.62 7.04 -10.11
CA ASP A 96 5.50 8.09 -9.61
C ASP A 96 6.58 7.51 -8.68
N PHE A 97 6.20 6.66 -7.75
CA PHE A 97 7.13 5.99 -6.84
C PHE A 97 8.13 5.10 -7.60
N GLN A 98 7.65 4.26 -8.53
CA GLN A 98 8.50 3.40 -9.34
C GLN A 98 9.53 4.19 -10.15
N ASN A 99 9.11 5.29 -10.79
CA ASN A 99 10.01 6.15 -11.57
C ASN A 99 11.07 6.82 -10.69
N LYS A 100 10.68 7.34 -9.53
CA LYS A 100 11.61 7.94 -8.57
C LYS A 100 12.60 6.91 -8.02
N LEU A 101 12.11 5.71 -7.68
CA LEU A 101 12.96 4.62 -7.22
C LEU A 101 13.97 4.21 -8.30
N LYS A 102 13.53 4.07 -9.55
CA LYS A 102 14.39 3.78 -10.70
C LYS A 102 15.47 4.83 -10.88
N ALA A 103 15.13 6.11 -10.78
CA ALA A 103 16.09 7.20 -10.89
C ALA A 103 17.16 7.17 -9.77
N LEU A 104 16.81 6.74 -8.55
CA LEU A 104 17.74 6.64 -7.43
C LEU A 104 18.60 5.38 -7.46
N THR A 105 18.03 4.26 -7.90
CA THR A 105 18.69 2.94 -7.80
C THR A 105 19.34 2.50 -9.11
N GLU A 106 19.05 3.19 -10.21
CA GLU A 106 19.45 2.83 -11.58
C GLU A 106 18.91 1.44 -12.01
N ASN A 107 17.97 0.88 -11.26
CA ASN A 107 17.35 -0.41 -11.53
C ASN A 107 15.84 -0.29 -11.68
N ASP A 108 15.26 -1.12 -12.52
CA ASP A 108 13.82 -1.14 -12.79
C ASP A 108 13.13 -2.23 -11.95
N TYR A 109 12.58 -1.82 -10.82
CA TYR A 109 11.80 -2.70 -9.94
C TYR A 109 10.32 -2.56 -10.25
N PHE A 110 9.64 -3.69 -10.45
CA PHE A 110 8.19 -3.67 -10.60
C PHE A 110 7.53 -3.39 -9.25
N VAL A 111 6.74 -2.32 -9.18
CA VAL A 111 6.00 -1.93 -7.98
C VAL A 111 4.53 -2.28 -8.13
N ARG A 112 3.98 -2.93 -7.12
CA ARG A 112 2.54 -3.25 -7.05
C ARG A 112 1.84 -2.42 -5.98
N GLY A 113 0.73 -1.81 -6.37
CA GLY A 113 -0.17 -1.10 -5.46
C GLY A 113 -1.25 -2.04 -4.89
N LEU A 114 -1.43 -1.98 -3.59
CA LEU A 114 -2.50 -2.67 -2.88
C LEU A 114 -3.46 -1.65 -2.28
N LEU A 115 -4.70 -1.65 -2.73
CA LEU A 115 -5.80 -0.97 -2.08
C LEU A 115 -6.42 -1.93 -1.07
N VAL A 116 -6.33 -1.59 0.20
CA VAL A 116 -6.75 -2.46 1.30
C VAL A 116 -7.94 -1.86 2.03
N PHE A 117 -8.94 -2.67 2.31
CA PHE A 117 -10.20 -2.26 2.90
C PHE A 117 -10.46 -2.98 4.23
N PRO A 118 -10.03 -2.42 5.38
CA PRO A 118 -10.17 -3.07 6.69
C PRO A 118 -11.61 -3.21 7.18
N SER A 119 -12.50 -2.29 6.76
CA SER A 119 -13.86 -2.19 7.28
C SER A 119 -14.94 -2.41 6.23
N ALA A 120 -14.56 -2.70 4.99
CA ALA A 120 -15.52 -2.97 3.93
C ALA A 120 -15.53 -4.45 3.56
N ASP A 121 -16.69 -4.90 3.08
CA ASP A 121 -16.82 -6.20 2.44
C ASP A 121 -16.41 -6.08 0.97
N VAL A 122 -15.35 -6.77 0.60
CA VAL A 122 -14.86 -6.81 -0.79
C VAL A 122 -15.41 -8.09 -1.41
N GLU A 123 -16.30 -7.97 -2.39
CA GLU A 123 -17.01 -9.12 -2.99
C GLU A 123 -16.06 -10.16 -3.57
N ALA A 124 -14.93 -9.70 -4.11
CA ALA A 124 -13.84 -10.57 -4.55
C ALA A 124 -12.53 -9.79 -4.59
N ASP A 125 -11.42 -10.48 -4.40
CA ASP A 125 -10.12 -9.89 -4.71
C ASP A 125 -10.04 -9.60 -6.22
N PHE A 126 -9.89 -8.35 -6.59
CA PHE A 126 -9.84 -7.95 -7.98
C PHE A 126 -8.72 -6.94 -8.25
N GLY A 127 -8.34 -6.82 -9.50
CA GLY A 127 -7.38 -5.83 -9.97
C GLY A 127 -7.84 -5.26 -11.30
N SER A 128 -7.71 -3.96 -11.47
CA SER A 128 -8.04 -3.29 -12.72
C SER A 128 -6.87 -3.24 -13.69
N THR A 129 -5.65 -3.31 -13.15
CA THR A 129 -4.41 -3.24 -13.93
C THR A 129 -3.39 -4.25 -13.42
N ARG A 130 -2.30 -4.42 -14.19
CA ARG A 130 -1.16 -5.23 -13.76
C ARG A 130 -0.54 -4.71 -12.44
N HIS A 131 -0.63 -3.40 -12.18
CA HIS A 131 0.00 -2.76 -11.03
C HIS A 131 -0.88 -2.70 -9.79
N ILE A 132 -2.20 -2.72 -9.92
CA ILE A 132 -3.11 -2.49 -8.78
C ILE A 132 -3.91 -3.73 -8.44
N ARG A 133 -3.98 -4.05 -7.16
CA ARG A 133 -4.84 -5.08 -6.59
C ARG A 133 -5.68 -4.52 -5.44
N CYS A 134 -6.97 -4.81 -5.46
CA CYS A 134 -7.87 -4.53 -4.36
C CYS A 134 -8.02 -5.77 -3.50
N LEU A 135 -7.87 -5.64 -2.19
CA LEU A 135 -7.83 -6.77 -1.27
C LEU A 135 -8.65 -6.48 0.00
N ARG A 136 -9.27 -7.52 0.53
CA ARG A 136 -9.67 -7.53 1.93
C ARG A 136 -8.44 -7.51 2.82
N ASP A 137 -8.60 -6.96 4.03
CA ASP A 137 -7.50 -6.80 4.96
C ASP A 137 -6.88 -8.14 5.39
N ASP A 138 -7.70 -9.15 5.61
CA ASP A 138 -7.29 -10.50 6.01
C ASP A 138 -6.51 -11.28 4.93
N ARG A 139 -6.58 -10.85 3.66
CA ARG A 139 -5.91 -11.51 2.53
C ARG A 139 -4.55 -10.92 2.17
N ARG A 140 -4.18 -9.82 2.80
CA ARG A 140 -3.03 -9.02 2.41
C ARG A 140 -1.70 -9.73 2.63
N VAL A 141 -1.50 -10.34 3.79
CA VAL A 141 -0.25 -11.04 4.12
C VAL A 141 -0.05 -12.23 3.19
N ASP A 142 -1.09 -13.05 3.02
CA ASP A 142 -1.06 -14.18 2.09
C ASP A 142 -0.74 -13.74 0.68
N TYR A 143 -1.34 -12.62 0.23
CA TYR A 143 -1.08 -12.08 -1.09
C TYR A 143 0.39 -11.66 -1.27
N ILE A 144 0.96 -10.95 -0.31
CA ILE A 144 2.35 -10.50 -0.34
C ILE A 144 3.30 -11.70 -0.33
N GLN A 145 3.08 -12.69 0.54
CA GLN A 145 3.96 -13.85 0.66
C GLN A 145 3.88 -14.80 -0.54
N ASN A 146 2.70 -15.00 -1.10
CA ASN A 146 2.44 -16.04 -2.10
C ASN A 146 2.47 -15.54 -3.55
N LYS A 147 2.69 -14.24 -3.79
CA LYS A 147 2.82 -13.68 -5.13
C LYS A 147 4.28 -13.45 -5.48
N THR A 148 4.80 -14.35 -6.29
CA THR A 148 6.04 -14.13 -7.00
C THR A 148 5.75 -13.37 -8.29
N PHE A 149 6.40 -12.25 -8.49
CA PHE A 149 6.49 -11.61 -9.79
C PHE A 149 7.64 -12.24 -10.58
N THR A 150 7.71 -11.93 -11.86
CA THR A 150 8.71 -12.46 -12.78
C THR A 150 10.16 -12.31 -12.33
N GLN A 151 10.40 -11.60 -11.25
CA GLN A 151 11.73 -11.37 -10.69
C GLN A 151 11.67 -11.48 -9.16
N SER A 152 12.24 -12.54 -8.61
CA SER A 152 12.52 -12.63 -7.17
C SER A 152 13.58 -11.59 -6.81
N MET A 153 13.40 -10.93 -5.66
CA MET A 153 14.38 -9.96 -5.18
C MET A 153 15.44 -10.62 -4.32
N SER A 154 16.69 -10.31 -4.62
CA SER A 154 17.85 -10.69 -3.78
C SER A 154 17.89 -9.83 -2.50
N SER A 155 18.70 -10.24 -1.52
CA SER A 155 18.93 -9.43 -0.31
C SER A 155 19.50 -8.05 -0.66
N ASP A 156 20.38 -7.96 -1.65
CA ASP A 156 20.97 -6.70 -2.12
C ASP A 156 19.90 -5.78 -2.76
N ASP A 157 18.97 -6.36 -3.51
CA ASP A 157 17.84 -5.60 -4.08
C ASP A 157 16.92 -5.08 -2.98
N ILE A 158 16.61 -5.91 -1.99
CA ILE A 158 15.79 -5.53 -0.84
C ILE A 158 16.45 -4.37 -0.09
N GLU A 159 17.75 -4.44 0.18
CA GLU A 159 18.47 -3.35 0.85
C GLU A 159 18.49 -2.07 0.00
N ARG A 160 18.77 -2.18 -1.28
CA ARG A 160 18.79 -1.05 -2.23
C ARG A 160 17.44 -0.36 -2.33
N VAL A 161 16.37 -1.12 -2.50
CA VAL A 161 15.01 -0.58 -2.57
C VAL A 161 14.58 0.03 -1.24
N THR A 162 14.91 -0.62 -0.13
CA THR A 162 14.63 -0.10 1.22
C THR A 162 15.32 1.25 1.44
N THR A 163 16.61 1.34 1.13
CA THR A 163 17.39 2.58 1.26
C THR A 163 16.83 3.68 0.36
N GLY A 164 16.53 3.37 -0.90
CA GLY A 164 15.90 4.31 -1.83
C GLY A 164 14.54 4.81 -1.35
N THR A 165 13.72 3.91 -0.81
CA THR A 165 12.39 4.26 -0.26
C THR A 165 12.53 5.20 0.93
N LEU A 166 13.44 4.93 1.85
CA LEU A 166 13.70 5.80 3.00
C LEU A 166 14.17 7.19 2.57
N GLN A 167 15.04 7.25 1.58
CA GLN A 167 15.50 8.52 1.01
C GLN A 167 14.35 9.30 0.38
N LEU A 168 13.49 8.67 -0.42
CA LEU A 168 12.31 9.30 -1.00
C LEU A 168 11.32 9.79 0.05
N ALA A 169 11.14 9.02 1.12
CA ALA A 169 10.28 9.39 2.24
C ALA A 169 10.90 10.48 3.15
N GLY A 170 12.17 10.85 2.94
CA GLY A 170 12.90 11.77 3.81
C GLY A 170 13.09 11.23 5.23
N MET A 171 13.23 9.91 5.37
CA MET A 171 13.33 9.21 6.64
C MET A 171 14.77 8.78 6.88
N ASP A 172 15.25 8.98 8.13
CA ASP A 172 16.52 8.40 8.59
C ASP A 172 16.26 6.94 9.02
N LYS A 173 17.09 6.02 8.53
CA LYS A 173 17.01 4.59 8.84
C LYS A 173 16.98 4.31 10.36
N ARG A 174 17.58 5.18 11.17
CA ARG A 174 17.64 5.07 12.65
C ARG A 174 16.32 5.42 13.34
N PHE A 175 15.46 6.21 12.69
CA PHE A 175 14.22 6.74 13.26
C PHE A 175 12.97 6.29 12.48
N ALA A 176 13.16 5.54 11.42
CA ALA A 176 12.05 4.99 10.67
C ALA A 176 11.39 3.85 11.47
N ASN A 177 10.07 3.82 11.50
CA ASN A 177 9.30 2.70 12.04
C ASN A 177 9.44 1.51 11.06
N ILE A 178 10.63 0.89 11.09
CA ILE A 178 11.00 -0.20 10.20
C ILE A 178 10.99 -1.47 11.03
N LYS A 179 10.22 -2.45 10.60
CA LYS A 179 10.44 -3.82 11.01
C LYS A 179 11.69 -4.31 10.26
N ILE A 180 12.85 -4.09 10.85
CA ILE A 180 14.07 -4.81 10.48
C ILE A 180 14.31 -5.76 11.63
N THR A 181 14.17 -7.04 11.39
CA THR A 181 14.75 -8.06 12.28
C THR A 181 16.13 -8.38 11.69
N LEU A 182 17.17 -8.10 12.47
CA LEU A 182 18.56 -8.49 12.19
C LEU A 182 18.72 -9.99 12.31
#